data_b8455a5d8c634d5365c3310c1b886496
#
_entry.id   b8455a5d8c634d5365c3310c1b886496
#
_cell.length_a   1.000
_cell.length_b   1.000
_cell.length_c   1.000
_cell.angle_alpha   90.00
_cell.angle_beta   90.00
_cell.angle_gamma   90.00
#
_symmetry.space_group_name_H-M   'P 1'
#
loop_
_entity.id
_entity.type
_entity.pdbx_description
1 polymer ?
#
loop_
_entity_poly.entity_id
_entity_poly.type
_entity_poly.pdbx_seq_one_letter_code
_entity_poly.pdbx_strand_id
1 'polypeptide(L)'
;MNLVFDIETDGLDATLIWCIVAKDIDTNQVYAYPPEKIDEGLELLEKANILIGHNIVGFDIPVLKKLTGMSFKNKKVIDTLVLSRLANPERAGHGLKPWGYKLNYNKGEMKEEDFTAGYTPEMLEYCINDVELNTLVFQALMVEMVGFGEECVKIEHEVSDILKQQEQYGFMLDVEKADKLLADFREQNAEIVSEVHKVFLPKKVKVKTVVPKFKKDGSLSKQGLTEEEFNCLSTKHVNQVLAFDRHKIEDFNLNSRQQIGQYLQDFGWKPKKFTKTGLPVVDEGTLKTIRGIPEAALINRFLLLNKRIGLVESWLKFLKDNRVHGYTIHNGAVTGRMTHHKPNMAQIPAVYSPYGKECRECWTVPKGYKLVGIDASGLELRMLAHYMNDKEYTNEILNGDIHTANQNLAGIESRDQAKTFIYAFLYGAGDAKLGTVVKGNRRDGKELRGRFLHNLPALATLKDRVERAAQRGFLKGLDDRKVTVRSEHAALNTLLQSAGAIVMKKALVILNESLKDLDAHFVANVHDEWQIEVKEEHVEEVGQRGVQAIVDAGIYFNLRCPLDGEYKVGDNWSETH
;
A
#
# COMPACT_ATOMS: atom_id res chain seq x y z
N MET A 1 -15.40 28.72 19.74
CA MET A 1 -15.03 29.07 18.37
C MET A 1 -14.50 27.82 17.69
N ASN A 2 -15.02 27.50 16.50
CA ASN A 2 -14.65 26.32 15.73
C ASN A 2 -14.09 26.80 14.39
N LEU A 3 -12.78 26.66 14.19
CA LEU A 3 -12.10 27.26 13.06
C LEU A 3 -11.69 26.21 12.02
N VAL A 4 -12.04 26.46 10.75
CA VAL A 4 -11.37 25.87 9.60
C VAL A 4 -10.17 26.76 9.29
N PHE A 5 -8.96 26.23 9.21
CA PHE A 5 -7.75 27.01 8.97
C PHE A 5 -6.80 26.30 8.02
N ASP A 6 -5.92 27.11 7.45
CA ASP A 6 -4.83 26.69 6.58
C ASP A 6 -3.66 27.68 6.73
N ILE A 7 -2.44 27.24 6.46
CA ILE A 7 -1.24 28.09 6.44
C ILE A 7 -0.47 27.90 5.14
N GLU A 8 0.14 29.01 4.66
CA GLU A 8 1.11 28.91 3.57
C GLU A 8 2.52 29.15 4.11
N THR A 9 3.50 28.47 3.54
CA THR A 9 4.89 28.46 4.01
C THR A 9 5.87 28.55 2.85
N ASP A 10 7.17 28.69 3.16
CA ASP A 10 8.25 28.73 2.18
C ASP A 10 8.60 27.38 1.52
N GLY A 11 7.87 26.31 1.86
CA GLY A 11 8.03 24.98 1.25
C GLY A 11 7.64 23.85 2.20
N LEU A 12 7.84 22.61 1.74
CA LEU A 12 7.47 21.41 2.52
C LEU A 12 8.33 21.24 3.79
N ASP A 13 9.62 21.61 3.75
CA ASP A 13 10.49 21.71 4.94
C ASP A 13 10.49 23.14 5.46
N ALA A 14 9.33 23.59 5.92
CA ALA A 14 9.03 24.97 6.25
C ALA A 14 10.01 25.57 7.26
N THR A 15 10.48 26.77 6.94
CA THR A 15 11.28 27.65 7.82
C THR A 15 10.58 28.96 8.14
N LEU A 16 9.57 29.34 7.34
CA LEU A 16 8.75 30.53 7.51
C LEU A 16 7.27 30.25 7.22
N ILE A 17 6.40 30.97 7.91
CA ILE A 17 4.96 31.00 7.64
C ILE A 17 4.66 32.31 6.91
N TRP A 18 4.10 32.22 5.69
CA TRP A 18 3.75 33.37 4.87
C TRP A 18 2.41 33.99 5.27
N CYS A 19 1.43 33.14 5.55
CA CYS A 19 0.13 33.63 6.01
C CYS A 19 -0.62 32.55 6.80
N ILE A 20 -1.59 32.98 7.59
CA ILE A 20 -2.57 32.15 8.28
C ILE A 20 -3.95 32.64 7.87
N VAL A 21 -4.81 31.72 7.42
CA VAL A 21 -6.22 32.03 7.18
C VAL A 21 -7.08 31.10 8.04
N ALA A 22 -8.09 31.66 8.66
CA ALA A 22 -9.05 30.91 9.46
C ALA A 22 -10.48 31.38 9.18
N LYS A 23 -11.43 30.46 9.19
CA LYS A 23 -12.87 30.73 9.08
C LYS A 23 -13.60 30.12 10.25
N ASP A 24 -14.36 30.93 10.97
CA ASP A 24 -15.26 30.45 12.00
C ASP A 24 -16.51 29.85 11.34
N ILE A 25 -16.75 28.56 11.56
CA ILE A 25 -17.87 27.85 10.94
C ILE A 25 -19.23 28.20 11.55
N ASP A 26 -19.25 28.77 12.74
CA ASP A 26 -20.47 29.16 13.43
C ASP A 26 -20.97 30.54 12.95
N THR A 27 -20.06 31.47 12.68
CA THR A 27 -20.35 32.86 12.27
C THR A 27 -20.12 33.10 10.78
N ASN A 28 -19.42 32.21 10.07
CA ASN A 28 -18.92 32.37 8.70
C ASN A 28 -17.91 33.50 8.50
N GLN A 29 -17.37 34.07 9.58
CA GLN A 29 -16.38 35.12 9.50
C GLN A 29 -15.02 34.54 9.08
N VAL A 30 -14.38 35.18 8.08
CA VAL A 30 -13.03 34.85 7.61
C VAL A 30 -12.04 35.84 8.21
N TYR A 31 -10.93 35.31 8.69
CA TYR A 31 -9.79 36.02 9.25
C TYR A 31 -8.57 35.68 8.40
N ALA A 32 -7.87 36.72 7.91
CA ALA A 32 -6.72 36.55 7.05
C ALA A 32 -5.54 37.35 7.60
N TYR A 33 -4.43 36.66 7.84
CA TYR A 33 -3.25 37.21 8.51
C TYR A 33 -2.04 37.10 7.57
N PRO A 34 -1.63 38.20 6.91
CA PRO A 34 -0.40 38.26 6.14
C PRO A 34 0.84 38.21 7.07
N PRO A 35 2.08 38.19 6.53
CA PRO A 35 3.30 37.96 7.31
C PRO A 35 3.47 38.89 8.53
N GLU A 36 3.07 40.14 8.43
CA GLU A 36 3.16 41.11 9.53
C GLU A 36 2.13 40.91 10.65
N LYS A 37 1.17 39.99 10.47
CA LYS A 37 0.09 39.71 11.41
C LYS A 37 0.03 38.24 11.86
N ILE A 38 1.09 37.46 11.63
CA ILE A 38 1.13 36.06 12.00
C ILE A 38 0.83 35.84 13.49
N ASP A 39 1.37 36.68 14.37
CA ASP A 39 1.13 36.57 15.81
C ASP A 39 -0.37 36.69 16.18
N GLU A 40 -1.10 37.62 15.52
CA GLU A 40 -2.56 37.73 15.70
C GLU A 40 -3.29 36.45 15.23
N GLY A 41 -2.81 35.86 14.14
CA GLY A 41 -3.33 34.56 13.64
C GLY A 41 -3.10 33.42 14.62
N LEU A 42 -1.90 33.34 15.19
CA LEU A 42 -1.56 32.34 16.22
C LEU A 42 -2.43 32.49 17.47
N GLU A 43 -2.62 33.73 17.95
CA GLU A 43 -3.53 34.02 19.07
C GLU A 43 -4.97 33.58 18.78
N LEU A 44 -5.45 33.76 17.55
CA LEU A 44 -6.78 33.29 17.16
C LEU A 44 -6.85 31.77 17.21
N LEU A 45 -5.87 31.06 16.65
CA LEU A 45 -5.81 29.59 16.70
C LEU A 45 -5.71 29.07 18.13
N GLU A 46 -5.00 29.79 19.02
CA GLU A 46 -4.94 29.44 20.45
C GLU A 46 -6.29 29.57 21.17
N LYS A 47 -7.14 30.48 20.76
CA LYS A 47 -8.49 30.69 21.33
C LYS A 47 -9.52 29.68 20.84
N ALA A 48 -9.23 28.94 19.77
CA ALA A 48 -10.16 27.98 19.19
C ALA A 48 -10.35 26.73 20.08
N ASN A 49 -11.58 26.24 20.15
CA ASN A 49 -11.91 24.97 20.79
C ASN A 49 -11.64 23.79 19.85
N ILE A 50 -12.03 23.95 18.59
CA ILE A 50 -11.87 22.96 17.53
C ILE A 50 -11.10 23.59 16.39
N LEU A 51 -10.05 22.91 15.94
CA LEU A 51 -9.27 23.26 14.74
C LEU A 51 -9.56 22.22 13.67
N ILE A 52 -10.02 22.69 12.54
CA ILE A 52 -10.38 21.88 11.37
C ILE A 52 -9.46 22.30 10.21
N GLY A 53 -8.91 21.35 9.48
CA GLY A 53 -8.10 21.67 8.30
C GLY A 53 -7.90 20.45 7.41
N HIS A 54 -7.25 20.63 6.28
CA HIS A 54 -7.01 19.56 5.32
C HIS A 54 -5.55 19.11 5.36
N ASN A 55 -5.27 17.90 5.83
CA ASN A 55 -3.91 17.40 6.06
C ASN A 55 -3.15 18.17 7.17
N ILE A 56 -3.86 18.80 8.08
CA ILE A 56 -3.24 19.59 9.14
C ILE A 56 -2.43 18.74 10.13
N VAL A 57 -2.80 17.50 10.34
CA VAL A 57 -2.01 16.54 11.14
C VAL A 57 -0.68 16.22 10.43
N GLY A 58 -0.71 16.17 9.09
CA GLY A 58 0.46 15.87 8.28
C GLY A 58 1.38 17.07 8.01
N PHE A 59 0.90 18.31 8.10
CA PHE A 59 1.67 19.50 7.70
C PHE A 59 1.52 20.67 8.65
N ASP A 60 0.37 21.34 8.72
CA ASP A 60 0.21 22.61 9.41
C ASP A 60 0.56 22.54 10.89
N ILE A 61 0.03 21.57 11.62
CA ILE A 61 0.29 21.38 13.03
C ILE A 61 1.77 21.09 13.33
N PRO A 62 2.45 20.17 12.64
CA PRO A 62 3.90 20.00 12.76
C PRO A 62 4.70 21.28 12.50
N VAL A 63 4.34 22.05 11.46
CA VAL A 63 5.00 23.31 11.14
C VAL A 63 4.81 24.35 12.25
N LEU A 64 3.57 24.55 12.69
CA LEU A 64 3.26 25.46 13.80
C LEU A 64 3.99 25.07 15.07
N LYS A 65 4.02 23.77 15.44
CA LYS A 65 4.81 23.30 16.59
C LYS A 65 6.30 23.61 16.43
N LYS A 66 6.88 23.35 15.23
CA LYS A 66 8.30 23.54 14.95
C LYS A 66 8.71 25.01 15.02
N LEU A 67 7.95 25.90 14.37
CA LEU A 67 8.34 27.29 14.18
C LEU A 67 7.92 28.23 15.32
N THR A 68 6.81 27.92 16.01
CA THR A 68 6.23 28.83 17.00
C THR A 68 6.19 28.25 18.42
N GLY A 69 6.43 26.95 18.58
CA GLY A 69 6.27 26.25 19.86
C GLY A 69 4.81 26.08 20.32
N MET A 70 3.82 26.38 19.45
CA MET A 70 2.41 26.30 19.77
C MET A 70 2.00 24.88 20.22
N SER A 71 1.23 24.79 21.30
CA SER A 71 0.76 23.52 21.84
C SER A 71 -0.68 23.23 21.40
N PHE A 72 -0.90 22.00 20.90
CA PHE A 72 -2.23 21.51 20.51
C PHE A 72 -2.82 20.50 21.52
N LYS A 73 -2.19 20.36 22.70
CA LYS A 73 -2.48 19.30 23.67
C LYS A 73 -3.94 19.27 24.17
N ASN A 74 -4.59 20.43 24.24
CA ASN A 74 -5.95 20.58 24.76
C ASN A 74 -6.96 20.99 23.66
N LYS A 75 -6.61 20.77 22.40
CA LYS A 75 -7.47 21.15 21.27
C LYS A 75 -8.04 19.92 20.58
N LYS A 76 -9.31 20.02 20.21
CA LYS A 76 -9.89 19.01 19.30
C LYS A 76 -9.45 19.35 17.88
N VAL A 77 -8.67 18.46 17.28
CA VAL A 77 -8.19 18.56 15.90
C VAL A 77 -9.04 17.66 15.01
N ILE A 78 -9.52 18.19 13.92
CA ILE A 78 -10.27 17.46 12.88
C ILE A 78 -9.58 17.66 11.54
N ASP A 79 -9.01 16.60 11.01
CA ASP A 79 -8.36 16.62 9.70
C ASP A 79 -9.31 16.06 8.64
N THR A 80 -9.69 16.89 7.68
CA THR A 80 -10.64 16.50 6.61
C THR A 80 -10.05 15.49 5.64
N LEU A 81 -8.71 15.40 5.50
CA LEU A 81 -8.05 14.33 4.75
C LEU A 81 -8.23 12.98 5.45
N VAL A 82 -8.06 12.95 6.79
CA VAL A 82 -8.28 11.75 7.61
C VAL A 82 -9.74 11.31 7.50
N LEU A 83 -10.69 12.24 7.66
CA LEU A 83 -12.11 11.95 7.52
C LEU A 83 -12.48 11.46 6.12
N SER A 84 -11.93 12.08 5.07
CA SER A 84 -12.19 11.69 3.67
C SER A 84 -11.74 10.25 3.38
N ARG A 85 -10.58 9.84 3.91
CA ARG A 85 -10.08 8.47 3.80
C ARG A 85 -10.90 7.48 4.62
N LEU A 86 -11.36 7.88 5.80
CA LEU A 86 -12.20 7.04 6.67
C LEU A 86 -13.60 6.85 6.06
N ALA A 87 -14.22 7.92 5.57
CA ALA A 87 -15.57 7.88 4.99
C ALA A 87 -15.64 7.01 3.73
N ASN A 88 -14.64 7.10 2.86
CA ASN A 88 -14.59 6.33 1.61
C ASN A 88 -13.15 6.11 1.12
N PRO A 89 -12.49 5.01 1.52
CA PRO A 89 -11.12 4.69 1.07
C PRO A 89 -10.97 4.53 -0.45
N GLU A 90 -12.05 4.27 -1.18
CA GLU A 90 -12.04 4.06 -2.64
C GLU A 90 -12.27 5.34 -3.45
N ARG A 91 -12.35 6.50 -2.80
CA ARG A 91 -12.48 7.79 -3.49
C ARG A 91 -11.31 8.00 -4.45
N ALA A 92 -11.58 8.46 -5.66
CA ALA A 92 -10.58 8.68 -6.72
C ALA A 92 -9.46 9.68 -6.32
N GLY A 93 -9.73 10.54 -5.33
CA GLY A 93 -8.75 11.44 -4.75
C GLY A 93 -9.29 12.09 -3.48
N HIS A 94 -8.41 12.28 -2.49
CA HIS A 94 -8.78 12.81 -1.17
C HIS A 94 -8.33 14.26 -0.96
N GLY A 95 -7.44 14.79 -1.81
CA GLY A 95 -6.95 16.18 -1.70
C GLY A 95 -8.03 17.22 -2.05
N LEU A 96 -7.78 18.50 -1.75
CA LEU A 96 -8.71 19.59 -2.00
C LEU A 96 -9.08 19.73 -3.50
N LYS A 97 -8.13 19.55 -4.42
CA LYS A 97 -8.41 19.66 -5.87
C LYS A 97 -9.46 18.64 -6.36
N PRO A 98 -9.35 17.32 -6.10
CA PRO A 98 -10.43 16.35 -6.38
C PRO A 98 -11.77 16.68 -5.69
N TRP A 99 -11.73 17.18 -4.47
CA TRP A 99 -12.92 17.63 -3.77
C TRP A 99 -13.55 18.85 -4.43
N GLY A 100 -12.74 19.81 -4.89
CA GLY A 100 -13.21 20.97 -5.65
C GLY A 100 -14.00 20.55 -6.89
N TYR A 101 -13.50 19.58 -7.67
CA TYR A 101 -14.25 19.03 -8.82
C TYR A 101 -15.57 18.41 -8.39
N LYS A 102 -15.62 17.67 -7.29
CA LYS A 102 -16.84 17.04 -6.78
C LYS A 102 -17.87 18.07 -6.31
N LEU A 103 -17.42 19.17 -5.72
CA LEU A 103 -18.27 20.22 -5.15
C LEU A 103 -18.53 21.37 -6.13
N ASN A 104 -18.05 21.28 -7.37
CA ASN A 104 -18.11 22.35 -8.39
C ASN A 104 -17.51 23.68 -7.89
N TYR A 105 -16.42 23.60 -7.12
CA TYR A 105 -15.69 24.73 -6.57
C TYR A 105 -14.30 24.80 -7.20
N ASN A 106 -13.92 25.98 -7.71
CA ASN A 106 -12.62 26.15 -8.35
C ASN A 106 -11.53 26.38 -7.29
N LYS A 107 -10.73 25.34 -7.04
CA LYS A 107 -9.48 25.49 -6.27
C LYS A 107 -8.48 26.21 -7.15
N GLY A 108 -8.06 27.41 -6.83
CA GLY A 108 -6.99 28.11 -7.52
C GLY A 108 -5.74 27.24 -7.71
N GLU A 109 -4.81 27.67 -8.54
CA GLU A 109 -3.53 26.98 -8.77
C GLU A 109 -2.37 27.93 -8.46
N MET A 110 -1.42 27.46 -7.65
CA MET A 110 -0.11 28.04 -7.44
C MET A 110 0.96 26.99 -7.74
N LYS A 111 2.12 27.42 -8.21
CA LYS A 111 3.25 26.54 -8.48
C LYS A 111 4.15 26.46 -7.25
N GLU A 112 4.88 25.36 -7.11
CA GLU A 112 5.82 25.16 -6.01
C GLU A 112 6.88 26.28 -5.93
N GLU A 113 7.30 26.82 -7.10
CA GLU A 113 8.25 27.93 -7.21
C GLU A 113 7.71 29.23 -6.59
N ASP A 114 6.39 29.45 -6.62
CA ASP A 114 5.76 30.66 -6.09
C ASP A 114 5.91 30.76 -4.57
N PHE A 115 5.86 29.60 -3.87
CA PHE A 115 6.00 29.55 -2.41
C PHE A 115 7.43 29.85 -1.92
N THR A 116 8.43 29.48 -2.72
CA THR A 116 9.85 29.74 -2.39
C THR A 116 10.29 31.15 -2.77
N ALA A 117 9.56 31.83 -3.66
CA ALA A 117 9.89 33.17 -4.14
C ALA A 117 9.58 34.27 -3.12
N GLY A 118 8.72 34.01 -2.14
CA GLY A 118 8.28 34.95 -1.11
C GLY A 118 6.78 35.16 -1.07
N TYR A 119 6.32 35.85 -0.05
CA TYR A 119 4.90 36.17 0.10
C TYR A 119 4.39 37.10 -1.01
N THR A 120 3.17 36.80 -1.50
CA THR A 120 2.40 37.66 -2.39
C THR A 120 0.94 37.75 -1.94
N PRO A 121 0.20 38.86 -2.28
CA PRO A 121 -1.24 38.94 -2.00
C PRO A 121 -2.04 37.81 -2.63
N GLU A 122 -1.63 37.33 -3.79
CA GLU A 122 -2.26 36.20 -4.49
C GLU A 122 -2.14 34.89 -3.69
N MET A 123 -1.03 34.73 -2.93
CA MET A 123 -0.86 33.59 -2.01
C MET A 123 -1.87 33.66 -0.85
N LEU A 124 -2.14 34.84 -0.32
CA LEU A 124 -3.17 35.01 0.71
C LEU A 124 -4.57 34.68 0.15
N GLU A 125 -4.87 35.16 -1.07
CA GLU A 125 -6.14 34.82 -1.74
C GLU A 125 -6.27 33.32 -2.02
N TYR A 126 -5.18 32.66 -2.39
CA TYR A 126 -5.13 31.22 -2.57
C TYR A 126 -5.42 30.48 -1.26
N CYS A 127 -4.80 30.87 -0.16
CA CYS A 127 -5.06 30.33 1.17
C CYS A 127 -6.51 30.55 1.63
N ILE A 128 -7.09 31.73 1.39
CA ILE A 128 -8.52 32.02 1.65
C ILE A 128 -9.42 31.04 0.86
N ASN A 129 -9.10 30.84 -0.42
CA ASN A 129 -9.85 29.94 -1.27
C ASN A 129 -9.79 28.48 -0.81
N ASP A 130 -8.61 28.03 -0.32
CA ASP A 130 -8.44 26.69 0.24
C ASP A 130 -9.24 26.50 1.54
N VAL A 131 -9.30 27.49 2.42
CA VAL A 131 -10.13 27.48 3.64
C VAL A 131 -11.63 27.45 3.30
N GLU A 132 -12.06 28.23 2.31
CA GLU A 132 -13.45 28.20 1.83
C GLU A 132 -13.83 26.84 1.26
N LEU A 133 -12.99 26.29 0.37
CA LEU A 133 -13.22 24.95 -0.18
C LEU A 133 -13.22 23.89 0.92
N ASN A 134 -12.25 23.95 1.87
CA ASN A 134 -12.19 22.97 2.95
C ASN A 134 -13.39 23.07 3.91
N THR A 135 -13.98 24.24 4.07
CA THR A 135 -15.25 24.40 4.80
C THR A 135 -16.38 23.59 4.13
N LEU A 136 -16.49 23.67 2.81
CA LEU A 136 -17.46 22.88 2.04
C LEU A 136 -17.17 21.37 2.11
N VAL A 137 -15.87 20.99 2.06
CA VAL A 137 -15.44 19.59 2.23
C VAL A 137 -15.82 19.06 3.61
N PHE A 138 -15.58 19.83 4.65
CA PHE A 138 -15.96 19.46 6.01
C PHE A 138 -17.48 19.25 6.13
N GLN A 139 -18.30 20.16 5.61
CA GLN A 139 -19.76 20.03 5.60
C GLN A 139 -20.21 18.76 4.85
N ALA A 140 -19.64 18.48 3.67
CA ALA A 140 -19.94 17.28 2.91
C ALA A 140 -19.54 16.00 3.66
N LEU A 141 -18.39 16.02 4.33
CA LEU A 141 -17.93 14.89 5.13
C LEU A 141 -18.79 14.65 6.37
N MET A 142 -19.32 15.69 7.01
CA MET A 142 -20.26 15.50 8.12
C MET A 142 -21.51 14.74 7.71
N VAL A 143 -21.98 14.92 6.46
CA VAL A 143 -23.10 14.14 5.90
C VAL A 143 -22.66 12.69 5.62
N GLU A 144 -21.50 12.49 5.01
CA GLU A 144 -20.97 11.14 4.70
C GLU A 144 -20.68 10.33 5.96
N MET A 145 -20.24 10.99 7.05
CA MET A 145 -19.88 10.37 8.32
C MET A 145 -21.10 10.03 9.20
N VAL A 146 -22.31 10.32 8.78
CA VAL A 146 -23.52 9.92 9.54
C VAL A 146 -23.53 8.41 9.73
N GLY A 147 -23.59 7.98 10.99
CA GLY A 147 -23.61 6.57 11.40
C GLY A 147 -22.21 5.94 11.55
N PHE A 148 -21.13 6.74 11.50
CA PHE A 148 -19.81 6.34 12.02
C PHE A 148 -19.73 6.67 13.51
N GLY A 149 -18.97 5.84 14.25
CA GLY A 149 -18.69 6.08 15.67
C GLY A 149 -17.63 7.18 15.89
N GLU A 150 -17.65 7.83 17.03
CA GLU A 150 -16.60 8.81 17.39
C GLU A 150 -15.23 8.14 17.56
N GLU A 151 -15.22 6.90 18.04
CA GLU A 151 -13.98 6.16 18.29
C GLU A 151 -13.18 5.91 17.01
N CYS A 152 -13.83 5.60 15.89
CA CYS A 152 -13.10 5.43 14.64
C CYS A 152 -12.44 6.73 14.15
N VAL A 153 -13.09 7.88 14.35
CA VAL A 153 -12.52 9.19 14.05
C VAL A 153 -11.30 9.46 14.92
N LYS A 154 -11.43 9.21 16.22
CA LYS A 154 -10.34 9.40 17.20
C LYS A 154 -9.13 8.54 16.87
N ILE A 155 -9.33 7.22 16.71
CA ILE A 155 -8.25 6.28 16.39
C ILE A 155 -7.53 6.70 15.09
N GLU A 156 -8.25 7.06 14.03
CA GLU A 156 -7.60 7.40 12.75
C GLU A 156 -6.80 8.70 12.82
N HIS A 157 -7.21 9.69 13.62
CA HIS A 157 -6.42 10.91 13.85
C HIS A 157 -5.16 10.62 14.66
N GLU A 158 -5.27 9.86 15.77
CA GLU A 158 -4.12 9.46 16.59
C GLU A 158 -3.11 8.64 15.77
N VAL A 159 -3.59 7.68 14.99
CA VAL A 159 -2.73 6.88 14.08
C VAL A 159 -2.09 7.76 13.01
N SER A 160 -2.81 8.72 12.44
CA SER A 160 -2.25 9.63 11.44
C SER A 160 -1.10 10.47 12.01
N ASP A 161 -1.20 10.93 13.26
CA ASP A 161 -0.13 11.66 13.94
C ASP A 161 1.10 10.76 14.20
N ILE A 162 0.88 9.53 14.69
CA ILE A 162 1.97 8.55 14.91
C ILE A 162 2.69 8.24 13.60
N LEU A 163 1.94 8.00 12.52
CA LEU A 163 2.53 7.71 11.21
C LEU A 163 3.29 8.91 10.64
N LYS A 164 2.87 10.15 10.95
CA LYS A 164 3.63 11.35 10.58
C LYS A 164 4.95 11.45 11.34
N GLN A 165 4.96 11.14 12.63
CA GLN A 165 6.20 11.08 13.41
C GLN A 165 7.14 9.99 12.89
N GLN A 166 6.62 8.80 12.55
CA GLN A 166 7.39 7.73 11.91
C GLN A 166 8.00 8.18 10.56
N GLU A 167 7.21 8.85 9.72
CA GLU A 167 7.69 9.40 8.44
C GLU A 167 8.82 10.41 8.66
N GLN A 168 8.65 11.33 9.62
CA GLN A 168 9.67 12.34 9.94
C GLN A 168 10.94 11.72 10.48
N TYR A 169 10.85 10.68 11.30
CA TYR A 169 12.02 9.97 11.85
C TYR A 169 12.72 9.15 10.78
N GLY A 170 11.99 8.40 9.98
CA GLY A 170 12.50 7.54 8.92
C GLY A 170 13.17 6.26 9.41
N PHE A 171 13.32 5.27 8.54
CA PHE A 171 13.99 4.01 8.84
C PHE A 171 15.42 4.04 8.29
N MET A 172 16.40 3.70 9.10
CA MET A 172 17.82 3.70 8.69
C MET A 172 18.09 2.60 7.67
N LEU A 173 18.76 2.96 6.57
CA LEU A 173 19.18 2.07 5.52
C LEU A 173 20.71 1.93 5.54
N ASP A 174 21.21 0.69 5.55
CA ASP A 174 22.61 0.38 5.26
C ASP A 174 22.85 0.55 3.75
N VAL A 175 23.27 1.75 3.38
CA VAL A 175 23.43 2.16 1.96
C VAL A 175 24.48 1.30 1.27
N GLU A 176 25.57 0.99 1.94
CA GLU A 176 26.66 0.17 1.36
C GLU A 176 26.15 -1.24 1.04
N LYS A 177 25.40 -1.83 1.97
CA LYS A 177 24.79 -3.15 1.76
C LYS A 177 23.73 -3.13 0.66
N ALA A 178 22.91 -2.09 0.61
CA ALA A 178 21.87 -1.91 -0.44
C ALA A 178 22.50 -1.76 -1.83
N ASP A 179 23.57 -0.97 -1.97
CA ASP A 179 24.30 -0.79 -3.24
C ASP A 179 24.97 -2.10 -3.70
N LYS A 180 25.61 -2.85 -2.77
CA LYS A 180 26.17 -4.17 -3.08
C LYS A 180 25.10 -5.15 -3.55
N LEU A 181 23.96 -5.19 -2.86
CA LEU A 181 22.83 -6.04 -3.23
C LEU A 181 22.27 -5.68 -4.61
N LEU A 182 22.16 -4.38 -4.91
CA LEU A 182 21.72 -3.89 -6.21
C LEU A 182 22.68 -4.28 -7.33
N ALA A 183 23.99 -4.16 -7.09
CA ALA A 183 25.03 -4.56 -8.04
C ALA A 183 24.97 -6.07 -8.33
N ASP A 184 24.87 -6.90 -7.28
CA ASP A 184 24.72 -8.35 -7.41
C ASP A 184 23.47 -8.75 -8.21
N PHE A 185 22.32 -8.14 -7.94
CA PHE A 185 21.09 -8.40 -8.70
C PHE A 185 21.21 -8.02 -10.19
N ARG A 186 21.89 -6.92 -10.50
CA ARG A 186 22.14 -6.48 -11.86
C ARG A 186 23.10 -7.42 -12.60
N GLU A 187 24.14 -7.89 -11.92
CA GLU A 187 25.08 -8.87 -12.47
C GLU A 187 24.37 -10.18 -12.79
N GLN A 188 23.64 -10.76 -11.85
CA GLN A 188 22.83 -11.96 -12.07
C GLN A 188 21.83 -11.80 -13.22
N ASN A 189 21.20 -10.63 -13.35
CA ASN A 189 20.31 -10.36 -14.48
C ASN A 189 21.03 -10.31 -15.81
N ALA A 190 22.23 -9.71 -15.86
CA ALA A 190 23.04 -9.66 -17.08
C ALA A 190 23.48 -11.05 -17.53
N GLU A 191 23.88 -11.92 -16.59
CA GLU A 191 24.18 -13.32 -16.88
C GLU A 191 22.95 -14.05 -17.47
N ILE A 192 21.78 -13.91 -16.86
CA ILE A 192 20.55 -14.52 -17.37
C ILE A 192 20.21 -14.02 -18.78
N VAL A 193 20.33 -12.73 -19.04
CA VAL A 193 20.13 -12.16 -20.39
C VAL A 193 21.05 -12.81 -21.39
N SER A 194 22.36 -12.93 -21.04
CA SER A 194 23.34 -13.58 -21.89
C SER A 194 23.00 -15.04 -22.20
N GLU A 195 22.60 -15.80 -21.18
CA GLU A 195 22.23 -17.22 -21.36
C GLU A 195 20.96 -17.39 -22.21
N VAL A 196 19.93 -16.60 -21.95
CA VAL A 196 18.66 -16.68 -22.70
C VAL A 196 18.86 -16.28 -24.16
N HIS A 197 19.68 -15.26 -24.45
CA HIS A 197 19.96 -14.82 -25.82
C HIS A 197 20.75 -15.84 -26.65
N LYS A 198 21.43 -16.82 -26.05
CA LYS A 198 22.07 -17.93 -26.80
C LYS A 198 21.02 -18.84 -27.46
N VAL A 199 19.81 -18.90 -26.91
CA VAL A 199 18.72 -19.77 -27.36
C VAL A 199 17.60 -18.97 -28.05
N PHE A 200 17.21 -17.84 -27.46
CA PHE A 200 16.17 -16.97 -28.00
C PHE A 200 16.80 -15.93 -28.92
N LEU A 201 17.07 -16.35 -30.15
CA LEU A 201 17.74 -15.54 -31.15
C LEU A 201 16.86 -14.39 -31.65
N PRO A 202 17.48 -13.31 -32.18
CA PRO A 202 16.75 -12.20 -32.79
C PRO A 202 15.82 -12.67 -33.91
N LYS A 203 14.66 -12.01 -34.03
CA LYS A 203 13.66 -12.33 -35.04
C LYS A 203 13.48 -11.21 -36.03
N LYS A 204 13.16 -11.59 -37.25
CA LYS A 204 12.74 -10.68 -38.32
C LYS A 204 11.28 -10.32 -38.10
N VAL A 205 11.00 -9.08 -37.66
CA VAL A 205 9.65 -8.60 -37.33
C VAL A 205 9.17 -7.62 -38.39
N LYS A 206 7.95 -7.81 -38.85
CA LYS A 206 7.31 -6.87 -39.77
C LYS A 206 7.03 -5.55 -39.07
N VAL A 207 7.53 -4.44 -39.58
CA VAL A 207 7.30 -3.09 -39.08
C VAL A 207 6.03 -2.51 -39.68
N LYS A 208 5.92 -2.55 -41.00
CA LYS A 208 4.76 -2.06 -41.77
C LYS A 208 4.80 -2.56 -43.21
N THR A 209 3.66 -2.57 -43.86
CA THR A 209 3.58 -2.70 -45.31
C THR A 209 3.81 -1.32 -45.92
N VAL A 210 4.77 -1.24 -46.81
CA VAL A 210 5.12 -0.03 -47.56
C VAL A 210 4.52 -0.14 -48.97
N VAL A 211 3.72 0.84 -49.34
CA VAL A 211 3.19 1.01 -50.68
C VAL A 211 3.98 2.13 -51.34
N PRO A 212 4.87 1.80 -52.31
CA PRO A 212 5.64 2.82 -53.01
C PRO A 212 4.73 3.83 -53.73
N LYS A 213 5.09 5.10 -53.65
CA LYS A 213 4.37 6.18 -54.35
C LYS A 213 5.13 6.59 -55.60
N PHE A 214 4.40 7.01 -56.62
CA PHE A 214 4.97 7.52 -57.86
C PHE A 214 4.65 9.00 -58.02
N LYS A 215 5.55 9.75 -58.66
CA LYS A 215 5.34 11.15 -59.03
C LYS A 215 4.43 11.25 -60.26
N LYS A 216 4.01 12.45 -60.60
CA LYS A 216 3.17 12.69 -61.78
C LYS A 216 3.85 12.30 -63.13
N ASP A 217 5.18 12.30 -63.15
CA ASP A 217 5.98 11.88 -64.31
C ASP A 217 6.23 10.35 -64.40
N GLY A 218 5.62 9.58 -63.49
CA GLY A 218 5.75 8.12 -63.43
C GLY A 218 7.01 7.65 -62.68
N SER A 219 7.91 8.53 -62.23
CA SER A 219 9.09 8.16 -61.47
C SER A 219 8.77 7.81 -60.01
N LEU A 220 9.58 6.91 -59.41
CA LEU A 220 9.42 6.51 -58.01
C LEU A 220 9.65 7.71 -57.07
N SER A 221 8.78 7.87 -56.10
CA SER A 221 8.93 8.90 -55.07
C SER A 221 9.74 8.37 -53.87
N LYS A 222 10.64 9.18 -53.34
CA LYS A 222 11.36 8.84 -52.10
C LYS A 222 10.44 8.85 -50.84
N GLN A 223 9.23 9.38 -50.97
CA GLN A 223 8.32 9.54 -49.81
C GLN A 223 7.92 8.17 -49.21
N GLY A 224 8.30 7.95 -47.96
CA GLY A 224 7.97 6.72 -47.23
C GLY A 224 8.95 5.57 -47.41
N LEU A 225 9.99 5.73 -48.28
CA LEU A 225 11.07 4.77 -48.49
C LEU A 225 12.34 5.19 -47.75
N THR A 226 13.13 4.22 -47.28
CA THR A 226 14.52 4.47 -46.90
C THR A 226 15.38 4.69 -48.12
N GLU A 227 16.59 5.21 -47.95
CA GLU A 227 17.51 5.43 -49.09
C GLU A 227 17.90 4.12 -49.78
N GLU A 228 18.14 3.06 -49.01
CA GLU A 228 18.44 1.72 -49.52
C GLU A 228 17.26 1.13 -50.31
N GLU A 229 16.03 1.24 -49.75
CA GLU A 229 14.82 0.78 -50.43
C GLU A 229 14.57 1.55 -51.71
N PHE A 230 14.76 2.88 -51.70
CA PHE A 230 14.62 3.69 -52.91
C PHE A 230 15.63 3.31 -53.97
N ASN A 231 16.90 3.14 -53.61
CA ASN A 231 17.96 2.75 -54.54
C ASN A 231 17.71 1.35 -55.11
N CYS A 232 17.31 0.39 -54.29
CA CYS A 232 16.97 -0.97 -54.72
C CYS A 232 15.75 -1.01 -55.65
N LEU A 233 14.73 -0.20 -55.39
CA LEU A 233 13.51 -0.17 -56.21
C LEU A 233 13.68 0.65 -57.49
N SER A 234 14.51 1.69 -57.49
CA SER A 234 14.77 2.54 -58.68
C SER A 234 15.56 1.82 -59.77
N THR A 235 16.27 0.74 -59.45
CA THR A 235 17.00 -0.09 -60.41
C THR A 235 16.13 -1.16 -61.09
N LYS A 236 14.92 -1.43 -60.59
CA LYS A 236 13.95 -2.35 -61.16
C LYS A 236 13.03 -1.61 -62.14
N HIS A 237 12.71 -2.21 -63.31
CA HIS A 237 11.77 -1.61 -64.27
C HIS A 237 10.43 -1.27 -63.64
N VAL A 238 10.11 0.03 -63.63
CA VAL A 238 9.25 0.76 -62.66
C VAL A 238 7.76 0.44 -62.76
N ASN A 239 7.28 -0.34 -63.72
CA ASN A 239 5.83 -0.55 -63.89
C ASN A 239 5.22 -1.65 -63.03
N GLN A 240 5.95 -2.26 -62.07
CA GLN A 240 5.48 -3.36 -61.22
C GLN A 240 6.02 -3.35 -59.78
N VAL A 241 6.25 -2.19 -59.19
CA VAL A 241 6.64 -2.17 -57.77
C VAL A 241 5.41 -2.38 -56.88
N LEU A 242 5.24 -3.63 -56.46
CA LEU A 242 4.19 -4.03 -55.51
C LEU A 242 4.48 -3.54 -54.09
N ALA A 243 3.44 -3.46 -53.30
CA ALA A 243 3.60 -3.27 -51.86
C ALA A 243 4.52 -4.35 -51.26
N PHE A 244 5.39 -3.97 -50.35
CA PHE A 244 6.29 -4.88 -49.65
C PHE A 244 6.28 -4.67 -48.14
N ASP A 245 6.58 -5.71 -47.40
CA ASP A 245 6.67 -5.63 -45.97
C ASP A 245 8.07 -5.21 -45.51
N ARG A 246 8.15 -4.07 -44.83
CA ARG A 246 9.38 -3.64 -44.17
C ARG A 246 9.56 -4.45 -42.90
N HIS A 247 10.72 -5.01 -42.72
CA HIS A 247 11.09 -5.78 -41.56
C HIS A 247 12.27 -5.13 -40.87
N LYS A 248 12.35 -5.36 -39.54
CA LYS A 248 13.55 -5.10 -38.72
C LYS A 248 13.97 -6.40 -38.06
N ILE A 249 15.24 -6.54 -37.75
CA ILE A 249 15.73 -7.54 -36.81
C ILE A 249 15.50 -6.96 -35.42
N GLU A 250 14.85 -7.72 -34.56
CA GLU A 250 14.55 -7.31 -33.20
C GLU A 250 15.08 -8.36 -32.24
N ASP A 251 15.91 -7.91 -31.28
CA ASP A 251 16.44 -8.75 -30.22
C ASP A 251 15.32 -9.15 -29.27
N PHE A 252 15.47 -10.32 -28.65
CA PHE A 252 14.53 -10.76 -27.63
C PHE A 252 14.62 -9.88 -26.39
N ASN A 253 13.50 -9.27 -26.00
CA ASN A 253 13.42 -8.41 -24.82
C ASN A 253 12.77 -9.15 -23.65
N LEU A 254 13.57 -9.52 -22.64
CA LEU A 254 13.11 -10.20 -21.44
C LEU A 254 12.15 -9.34 -20.58
N ASN A 255 12.05 -8.03 -20.80
CA ASN A 255 11.06 -7.18 -20.14
C ASN A 255 9.69 -7.22 -20.84
N SER A 256 9.61 -7.72 -22.06
CA SER A 256 8.37 -7.80 -22.84
C SER A 256 7.63 -9.11 -22.59
N ARG A 257 6.57 -9.05 -21.77
CA ARG A 257 5.68 -10.22 -21.53
C ARG A 257 5.12 -10.80 -22.82
N GLN A 258 4.85 -9.96 -23.80
CA GLN A 258 4.35 -10.38 -25.11
C GLN A 258 5.41 -11.18 -25.86
N GLN A 259 6.65 -10.69 -25.95
CA GLN A 259 7.75 -11.41 -26.60
C GLN A 259 8.08 -12.71 -25.88
N ILE A 260 8.12 -12.70 -24.54
CA ILE A 260 8.30 -13.93 -23.75
C ILE A 260 7.25 -14.97 -24.12
N GLY A 261 5.97 -14.58 -24.13
CA GLY A 261 4.89 -15.49 -24.49
C GLY A 261 5.03 -16.06 -25.90
N GLN A 262 5.43 -15.24 -26.86
CA GLN A 262 5.60 -15.65 -28.26
C GLN A 262 6.79 -16.60 -28.44
N TYR A 263 7.96 -16.26 -27.86
CA TYR A 263 9.14 -17.13 -27.96
C TYR A 263 8.89 -18.49 -27.29
N LEU A 264 8.28 -18.52 -26.11
CA LEU A 264 7.93 -19.77 -25.44
C LEU A 264 6.97 -20.63 -26.27
N GLN A 265 6.00 -20.00 -26.98
CA GLN A 265 5.11 -20.74 -27.89
C GLN A 265 5.85 -21.31 -29.10
N ASP A 266 6.80 -20.59 -29.69
CA ASP A 266 7.63 -21.08 -30.79
C ASP A 266 8.49 -22.29 -30.35
N PHE A 267 8.85 -22.35 -29.07
CA PHE A 267 9.54 -23.47 -28.43
C PHE A 267 8.59 -24.59 -27.95
N GLY A 268 7.30 -24.51 -28.29
CA GLY A 268 6.31 -25.56 -28.04
C GLY A 268 5.45 -25.39 -26.79
N TRP A 269 5.56 -24.26 -26.07
CA TRP A 269 4.67 -24.00 -24.97
C TRP A 269 3.24 -23.73 -25.44
N LYS A 270 2.27 -24.41 -24.81
CA LYS A 270 0.84 -24.21 -25.07
C LYS A 270 0.20 -23.48 -23.87
N PRO A 271 -0.09 -22.16 -24.00
CA PRO A 271 -0.66 -21.38 -22.91
C PRO A 271 -2.08 -21.86 -22.58
N LYS A 272 -2.37 -21.96 -21.27
CA LYS A 272 -3.71 -22.32 -20.76
C LYS A 272 -4.51 -21.13 -20.26
N LYS A 273 -3.85 -19.98 -20.07
CA LYS A 273 -4.47 -18.74 -19.57
C LYS A 273 -4.13 -17.58 -20.50
N PHE A 274 -5.13 -16.73 -20.73
CA PHE A 274 -5.01 -15.57 -21.59
C PHE A 274 -5.49 -14.31 -20.87
N THR A 275 -4.93 -13.17 -21.22
CA THR A 275 -5.37 -11.84 -20.78
C THR A 275 -6.71 -11.49 -21.44
N LYS A 276 -7.35 -10.42 -20.96
CA LYS A 276 -8.57 -9.88 -21.61
C LYS A 276 -8.37 -9.50 -23.08
N THR A 277 -7.12 -9.23 -23.47
CA THR A 277 -6.73 -8.86 -24.85
C THR A 277 -6.30 -10.09 -25.69
N GLY A 278 -6.44 -11.31 -25.17
CA GLY A 278 -6.12 -12.55 -25.89
C GLY A 278 -4.63 -12.92 -25.90
N LEU A 279 -3.76 -12.20 -25.19
CA LEU A 279 -2.34 -12.55 -25.08
C LEU A 279 -2.13 -13.62 -23.99
N PRO A 280 -1.15 -14.53 -24.15
CA PRO A 280 -0.80 -15.49 -23.10
C PRO A 280 -0.46 -14.78 -21.78
N VAL A 281 -0.95 -15.33 -20.65
CA VAL A 281 -0.54 -14.85 -19.33
C VAL A 281 0.87 -15.37 -19.06
N VAL A 282 1.81 -14.43 -18.87
CA VAL A 282 3.20 -14.69 -18.49
C VAL A 282 3.43 -14.14 -17.09
N ASP A 283 3.26 -14.98 -16.10
CA ASP A 283 3.52 -14.70 -14.70
C ASP A 283 4.36 -15.82 -14.05
N GLU A 284 4.80 -15.60 -12.81
CA GLU A 284 5.60 -16.56 -12.07
C GLU A 284 4.93 -17.94 -11.97
N GLY A 285 3.62 -17.95 -11.70
CA GLY A 285 2.85 -19.19 -11.59
C GLY A 285 2.81 -19.97 -12.89
N THR A 286 2.66 -19.27 -14.01
CA THR A 286 2.64 -19.86 -15.35
C THR A 286 4.03 -20.38 -15.75
N LEU A 287 5.08 -19.55 -15.58
CA LEU A 287 6.45 -19.91 -15.96
C LEU A 287 6.95 -21.14 -15.19
N LYS A 288 6.62 -21.27 -13.90
CA LYS A 288 6.96 -22.45 -13.08
C LYS A 288 6.31 -23.75 -13.56
N THR A 289 5.24 -23.70 -14.35
CA THR A 289 4.56 -24.90 -14.88
C THR A 289 5.13 -25.40 -16.20
N ILE A 290 5.95 -24.60 -16.89
CA ILE A 290 6.53 -24.94 -18.19
C ILE A 290 7.59 -26.00 -18.01
N ARG A 291 7.50 -27.06 -18.82
CA ARG A 291 8.46 -28.17 -18.84
C ARG A 291 9.07 -28.27 -20.23
N GLY A 292 10.33 -28.71 -20.31
CA GLY A 292 11.04 -28.91 -21.56
C GLY A 292 11.62 -27.63 -22.19
N ILE A 293 11.47 -26.46 -21.54
CA ILE A 293 12.06 -25.18 -21.97
C ILE A 293 12.80 -24.60 -20.76
N PRO A 294 14.12 -24.88 -20.60
CA PRO A 294 14.91 -24.42 -19.45
C PRO A 294 14.89 -22.89 -19.27
N GLU A 295 14.82 -22.15 -20.39
CA GLU A 295 14.79 -20.69 -20.42
C GLU A 295 13.61 -20.11 -19.68
N ALA A 296 12.49 -20.85 -19.55
CA ALA A 296 11.35 -20.40 -18.76
C ALA A 296 11.69 -20.19 -17.27
N ALA A 297 12.55 -21.03 -16.71
CA ALA A 297 13.04 -20.88 -15.35
C ALA A 297 13.99 -19.68 -15.21
N LEU A 298 14.88 -19.47 -16.18
CA LEU A 298 15.77 -18.30 -16.24
C LEU A 298 14.98 -17.00 -16.35
N ILE A 299 13.99 -16.95 -17.25
CA ILE A 299 13.09 -15.80 -17.40
C ILE A 299 12.33 -15.54 -16.11
N ASN A 300 11.84 -16.56 -15.43
CA ASN A 300 11.16 -16.40 -14.15
C ASN A 300 12.07 -15.76 -13.08
N ARG A 301 13.34 -16.20 -13.01
CA ARG A 301 14.36 -15.62 -12.11
C ARG A 301 14.69 -14.18 -12.51
N PHE A 302 14.86 -13.88 -13.80
CA PHE A 302 15.05 -12.53 -14.31
C PHE A 302 13.94 -11.57 -13.87
N LEU A 303 12.68 -11.99 -14.02
CA LEU A 303 11.53 -11.17 -13.64
C LEU A 303 11.44 -10.96 -12.12
N LEU A 304 11.87 -11.93 -11.31
CA LEU A 304 11.98 -11.79 -9.88
C LEU A 304 13.07 -10.79 -9.51
N LEU A 305 14.27 -10.92 -10.08
CA LEU A 305 15.38 -10.00 -9.85
C LEU A 305 15.03 -8.57 -10.25
N ASN A 306 14.35 -8.36 -11.39
CA ASN A 306 13.87 -7.03 -11.77
C ASN A 306 12.94 -6.39 -10.72
N LYS A 307 12.07 -7.18 -10.09
CA LYS A 307 11.26 -6.67 -8.99
C LYS A 307 12.12 -6.27 -7.79
N ARG A 308 13.16 -7.05 -7.48
CA ARG A 308 14.09 -6.74 -6.37
C ARG A 308 14.94 -5.52 -6.67
N ILE A 309 15.45 -5.39 -7.90
CA ILE A 309 16.16 -4.20 -8.38
C ILE A 309 15.28 -2.96 -8.20
N GLY A 310 14.06 -2.98 -8.70
CA GLY A 310 13.13 -1.84 -8.58
C GLY A 310 12.78 -1.48 -7.14
N LEU A 311 12.76 -2.46 -6.22
CA LEU A 311 12.59 -2.19 -4.79
C LEU A 311 13.80 -1.45 -4.22
N VAL A 312 15.02 -1.98 -4.41
CA VAL A 312 16.25 -1.35 -3.87
C VAL A 312 16.46 0.04 -4.47
N GLU A 313 16.27 0.20 -5.79
CA GLU A 313 16.33 1.52 -6.45
C GLU A 313 15.31 2.51 -5.85
N SER A 314 14.12 2.03 -5.49
CA SER A 314 13.10 2.88 -4.84
C SER A 314 13.53 3.32 -3.43
N TRP A 315 14.23 2.49 -2.67
CA TRP A 315 14.76 2.86 -1.36
C TRP A 315 15.81 3.96 -1.47
N LEU A 316 16.79 3.77 -2.36
CA LEU A 316 17.86 4.73 -2.61
C LEU A 316 17.33 6.07 -3.14
N LYS A 317 16.26 6.05 -3.94
CA LYS A 317 15.62 7.25 -4.45
C LYS A 317 15.01 8.14 -3.35
N PHE A 318 14.48 7.53 -2.29
CA PHE A 318 13.84 8.24 -1.17
C PHE A 318 14.72 8.35 0.07
N LEU A 319 16.02 8.08 -0.10
CA LEU A 319 17.01 8.21 0.95
C LEU A 319 17.31 9.68 1.24
N LYS A 320 17.29 10.06 2.52
CA LYS A 320 17.77 11.35 3.04
C LYS A 320 18.49 11.08 4.35
N ASP A 321 19.72 11.55 4.48
CA ASP A 321 20.53 11.42 5.72
C ASP A 321 20.62 9.98 6.26
N ASN A 322 20.85 9.00 5.37
CA ASN A 322 20.88 7.56 5.64
C ASN A 322 19.56 6.97 6.15
N ARG A 323 18.46 7.71 6.09
CA ARG A 323 17.13 7.24 6.43
C ARG A 323 16.17 7.33 5.26
N VAL A 324 15.23 6.41 5.20
CA VAL A 324 14.16 6.39 4.20
C VAL A 324 12.86 6.82 4.88
N HIS A 325 12.29 7.92 4.42
CA HIS A 325 11.10 8.53 4.98
C HIS A 325 9.83 8.05 4.22
N GLY A 326 9.48 6.77 4.45
CA GLY A 326 8.34 6.14 3.78
C GLY A 326 7.00 6.70 4.23
N TYR A 327 6.16 7.08 3.26
CA TYR A 327 4.82 7.59 3.53
C TYR A 327 3.81 6.46 3.71
N THR A 328 3.09 6.47 4.83
CA THR A 328 2.04 5.49 5.15
C THR A 328 0.68 6.18 5.23
N ILE A 329 -0.28 5.68 4.45
CA ILE A 329 -1.68 6.12 4.53
C ILE A 329 -2.39 5.28 5.58
N HIS A 330 -2.88 5.92 6.63
CA HIS A 330 -3.52 5.27 7.79
C HIS A 330 -4.73 4.39 7.42
N ASN A 331 -5.52 4.77 6.41
CA ASN A 331 -6.72 4.07 5.96
C ASN A 331 -6.75 4.01 4.42
N GLY A 332 -5.76 3.32 3.83
CA GLY A 332 -5.58 3.25 2.37
C GLY A 332 -6.30 2.08 1.69
N ALA A 333 -6.81 1.11 2.46
CA ALA A 333 -7.55 -0.04 1.95
C ALA A 333 -9.00 -0.04 2.48
N VAL A 334 -9.92 -0.65 1.74
CA VAL A 334 -11.34 -0.78 2.14
C VAL A 334 -11.54 -1.47 3.49
N THR A 335 -10.61 -2.34 3.87
CA THR A 335 -10.59 -3.03 5.16
C THR A 335 -10.07 -2.16 6.30
N GLY A 336 -9.66 -0.92 6.03
CA GLY A 336 -9.02 -0.06 7.02
C GLY A 336 -7.52 -0.35 7.22
N ARG A 337 -6.93 -1.29 6.48
CA ARG A 337 -5.48 -1.53 6.52
C ARG A 337 -4.72 -0.33 5.97
N MET A 338 -3.51 -0.13 6.49
CA MET A 338 -2.58 0.88 6.00
C MET A 338 -2.05 0.52 4.61
N THR A 339 -1.71 1.53 3.81
CA THR A 339 -0.98 1.36 2.54
C THR A 339 0.26 2.23 2.54
N HIS A 340 1.28 1.81 1.79
CA HIS A 340 2.61 2.39 1.84
C HIS A 340 3.03 2.94 0.49
N HIS A 341 3.71 4.10 0.51
CA HIS A 341 4.20 4.80 -0.68
C HIS A 341 5.56 5.46 -0.40
N LYS A 342 6.35 5.63 -1.44
CA LYS A 342 7.57 6.46 -1.45
C LYS A 342 8.62 6.09 -0.37
N PRO A 343 9.06 4.84 -0.27
CA PRO A 343 8.72 3.65 -1.03
C PRO A 343 7.60 2.83 -0.39
N ASN A 344 7.15 1.76 -1.08
CA ASN A 344 6.18 0.83 -0.51
C ASN A 344 6.89 -0.20 0.39
N MET A 345 6.96 0.09 1.68
CA MET A 345 7.61 -0.76 2.69
C MET A 345 6.95 -2.14 2.84
N ALA A 346 5.63 -2.24 2.60
CA ALA A 346 4.91 -3.51 2.68
C ALA A 346 5.25 -4.49 1.55
N GLN A 347 5.98 -4.06 0.51
CA GLN A 347 6.45 -4.93 -0.57
C GLN A 347 7.84 -5.55 -0.32
N ILE A 348 8.50 -5.18 0.78
CA ILE A 348 9.76 -5.81 1.16
C ILE A 348 9.49 -7.28 1.47
N PRO A 349 10.18 -8.21 0.77
CA PRO A 349 9.84 -9.63 0.86
C PRO A 349 10.09 -10.19 2.26
N ALA A 350 9.27 -11.16 2.67
CA ALA A 350 9.48 -11.89 3.91
C ALA A 350 10.82 -12.67 3.88
N VAL A 351 11.41 -12.90 5.04
CA VAL A 351 12.75 -13.54 5.18
C VAL A 351 12.85 -14.88 4.44
N TYR A 352 11.77 -15.68 4.43
CA TYR A 352 11.72 -16.97 3.74
C TYR A 352 11.49 -16.86 2.22
N SER A 353 11.17 -15.68 1.71
CA SER A 353 11.03 -15.45 0.27
C SER A 353 12.39 -15.33 -0.41
N PRO A 354 12.51 -15.64 -1.71
CA PRO A 354 13.77 -15.46 -2.44
C PRO A 354 14.30 -14.02 -2.31
N TYR A 355 15.54 -13.90 -1.85
CA TYR A 355 16.23 -12.64 -1.53
C TYR A 355 15.57 -11.80 -0.43
N GLY A 356 14.66 -12.39 0.35
CA GLY A 356 13.96 -11.67 1.41
C GLY A 356 14.85 -11.30 2.57
N LYS A 357 15.70 -12.25 2.99
CA LYS A 357 16.68 -12.03 4.07
C LYS A 357 17.63 -10.89 3.71
N GLU A 358 18.24 -10.94 2.54
CA GLU A 358 19.20 -9.94 2.04
C GLU A 358 18.55 -8.54 1.93
N CYS A 359 17.32 -8.49 1.45
CA CYS A 359 16.55 -7.24 1.38
C CYS A 359 16.27 -6.65 2.77
N ARG A 360 15.91 -7.49 3.76
CA ARG A 360 15.60 -7.03 5.12
C ARG A 360 16.86 -6.68 5.92
N GLU A 361 17.99 -7.32 5.65
CA GLU A 361 19.29 -6.99 6.25
C GLU A 361 19.78 -5.57 5.90
N CYS A 362 19.28 -4.95 4.84
CA CYS A 362 19.59 -3.57 4.51
C CYS A 362 18.94 -2.54 5.47
N TRP A 363 17.91 -2.93 6.22
CA TRP A 363 17.19 -2.06 7.16
C TRP A 363 17.71 -2.28 8.56
N THR A 364 18.34 -1.27 9.12
CA THR A 364 19.16 -1.36 10.32
C THR A 364 18.89 -0.22 11.30
N VAL A 365 19.71 -0.13 12.33
CA VAL A 365 19.66 0.89 13.37
C VAL A 365 21.04 1.49 13.62
N PRO A 366 21.16 2.71 14.17
CA PRO A 366 22.44 3.30 14.53
C PRO A 366 23.10 2.56 15.72
N LYS A 367 24.40 2.81 15.90
CA LYS A 367 25.15 2.26 17.03
C LYS A 367 24.55 2.69 18.38
N GLY A 368 24.36 1.76 19.29
CA GLY A 368 23.74 1.99 20.61
C GLY A 368 22.23 1.81 20.61
N TYR A 369 21.66 1.43 19.47
CA TYR A 369 20.24 1.09 19.31
C TYR A 369 20.08 -0.35 18.83
N LYS A 370 18.90 -0.90 19.04
CA LYS A 370 18.43 -2.18 18.49
C LYS A 370 17.08 -1.98 17.81
N LEU A 371 16.78 -2.88 16.92
CA LEU A 371 15.45 -3.00 16.34
C LEU A 371 14.62 -3.96 17.19
N VAL A 372 13.42 -3.55 17.57
CA VAL A 372 12.42 -4.39 18.25
C VAL A 372 11.26 -4.59 17.29
N GLY A 373 11.10 -5.81 16.79
CA GLY A 373 9.98 -6.21 15.95
C GLY A 373 8.89 -6.83 16.82
N ILE A 374 7.66 -6.34 16.73
CA ILE A 374 6.52 -6.80 17.52
C ILE A 374 5.42 -7.23 16.57
N ASP A 375 4.91 -8.46 16.72
CA ASP A 375 3.90 -9.06 15.85
C ASP A 375 2.72 -9.62 16.66
N ALA A 376 1.51 -9.50 16.13
CA ALA A 376 0.31 -10.05 16.76
C ALA A 376 0.13 -11.53 16.43
N SER A 377 0.08 -12.38 17.45
CA SER A 377 0.00 -13.83 17.30
C SER A 377 -1.38 -14.27 16.78
N GLY A 378 -1.42 -14.81 15.54
CA GLY A 378 -2.61 -15.45 14.98
C GLY A 378 -3.83 -14.53 14.89
N LEU A 379 -3.64 -13.26 14.57
CA LEU A 379 -4.65 -12.20 14.64
C LEU A 379 -5.95 -12.56 13.90
N GLU A 380 -5.88 -13.02 12.63
CA GLU A 380 -7.07 -13.37 11.85
C GLU A 380 -7.89 -14.50 12.47
N LEU A 381 -7.24 -15.53 13.02
CA LEU A 381 -7.94 -16.63 13.67
C LEU A 381 -8.58 -16.20 14.99
N ARG A 382 -7.95 -15.31 15.72
CA ARG A 382 -8.52 -14.73 16.95
C ARG A 382 -9.71 -13.80 16.65
N MET A 383 -9.66 -13.05 15.55
CA MET A 383 -10.82 -12.29 15.06
C MET A 383 -11.96 -13.23 14.63
N LEU A 384 -11.65 -14.31 13.94
CA LEU A 384 -12.64 -15.33 13.59
C LEU A 384 -13.30 -15.90 14.83
N ALA A 385 -12.54 -16.32 15.82
CA ALA A 385 -13.06 -16.85 17.09
C ALA A 385 -13.96 -15.84 17.83
N HIS A 386 -13.57 -14.56 17.86
CA HIS A 386 -14.38 -13.49 18.42
C HIS A 386 -15.78 -13.44 17.79
N TYR A 387 -15.86 -13.42 16.45
CA TYR A 387 -17.13 -13.32 15.74
C TYR A 387 -17.95 -14.61 15.73
N MET A 388 -17.28 -15.76 15.70
CA MET A 388 -17.94 -17.07 15.80
C MET A 388 -18.58 -17.30 17.17
N ASN A 389 -17.94 -16.79 18.23
CA ASN A 389 -18.36 -17.02 19.62
C ASN A 389 -18.49 -18.51 19.96
N ASP A 390 -17.56 -19.33 19.47
CA ASP A 390 -17.46 -20.76 19.74
C ASP A 390 -16.37 -21.02 20.76
N LYS A 391 -16.74 -21.60 21.90
CA LYS A 391 -15.83 -21.82 23.04
C LYS A 391 -14.78 -22.87 22.76
N GLU A 392 -15.16 -23.95 22.05
CA GLU A 392 -14.25 -25.06 21.75
C GLU A 392 -13.20 -24.61 20.76
N TYR A 393 -13.61 -23.94 19.68
CA TYR A 393 -12.69 -23.37 18.70
C TYR A 393 -11.76 -22.32 19.32
N THR A 394 -12.29 -21.47 20.19
CA THR A 394 -11.48 -20.48 20.92
C THR A 394 -10.44 -21.16 21.82
N ASN A 395 -10.83 -22.25 22.52
CA ASN A 395 -9.90 -23.00 23.37
C ASN A 395 -8.77 -23.67 22.55
N GLU A 396 -9.06 -24.16 21.34
CA GLU A 396 -8.03 -24.69 20.44
C GLU A 396 -7.02 -23.62 20.00
N ILE A 397 -7.45 -22.37 19.83
CA ILE A 397 -6.54 -21.25 19.53
C ILE A 397 -5.64 -20.92 20.72
N LEU A 398 -6.20 -20.96 21.93
CA LEU A 398 -5.50 -20.49 23.14
C LEU A 398 -4.61 -21.57 23.78
N ASN A 399 -5.05 -22.81 23.78
CA ASN A 399 -4.44 -23.89 24.57
C ASN A 399 -4.13 -25.16 23.75
N GLY A 400 -4.62 -25.24 22.52
CA GLY A 400 -4.45 -26.41 21.64
C GLY A 400 -3.60 -26.12 20.41
N ASP A 401 -3.81 -26.90 19.36
CA ASP A 401 -3.25 -26.65 18.02
C ASP A 401 -4.39 -26.45 17.01
N ILE A 402 -4.71 -25.19 16.77
CA ILE A 402 -5.79 -24.80 15.85
C ILE A 402 -5.61 -25.34 14.44
N HIS A 403 -4.37 -25.53 13.99
CA HIS A 403 -4.13 -26.07 12.65
C HIS A 403 -4.42 -27.59 12.58
N THR A 404 -4.13 -28.31 13.65
CA THR A 404 -4.56 -29.72 13.79
C THR A 404 -6.07 -29.82 13.96
N ALA A 405 -6.71 -28.94 14.73
CA ALA A 405 -8.17 -28.87 14.81
C ALA A 405 -8.80 -28.61 13.43
N ASN A 406 -8.30 -27.65 12.68
CA ASN A 406 -8.76 -27.37 11.32
C ASN A 406 -8.46 -28.53 10.33
N GLN A 407 -7.35 -29.25 10.51
CA GLN A 407 -7.04 -30.44 9.75
C GLN A 407 -8.14 -31.49 9.91
N ASN A 408 -8.52 -31.77 11.15
CA ASN A 408 -9.56 -32.75 11.48
C ASN A 408 -10.94 -32.30 10.95
N LEU A 409 -11.31 -31.02 11.17
CA LEU A 409 -12.59 -30.47 10.71
C LEU A 409 -12.73 -30.50 9.17
N ALA A 410 -11.67 -30.21 8.46
CA ALA A 410 -11.65 -30.23 7.00
C ALA A 410 -11.38 -31.61 6.40
N GLY A 411 -10.89 -32.59 7.20
CA GLY A 411 -10.48 -33.91 6.72
C GLY A 411 -9.30 -33.82 5.73
N ILE A 412 -8.28 -33.05 6.07
CA ILE A 412 -7.06 -32.81 5.27
C ILE A 412 -5.94 -33.71 5.79
N GLU A 413 -5.07 -34.21 4.89
CA GLU A 413 -4.03 -35.19 5.22
C GLU A 413 -2.93 -34.63 6.13
N SER A 414 -2.57 -33.35 5.99
CA SER A 414 -1.46 -32.76 6.77
C SER A 414 -1.83 -31.44 7.42
N ARG A 415 -1.19 -31.16 8.56
CA ARG A 415 -1.28 -29.91 9.30
C ARG A 415 -0.89 -28.69 8.47
N ASP A 416 0.14 -28.80 7.64
CA ASP A 416 0.61 -27.70 6.79
C ASP A 416 -0.38 -27.38 5.67
N GLN A 417 -1.01 -28.40 5.10
CA GLN A 417 -2.11 -28.20 4.16
C GLN A 417 -3.30 -27.55 4.85
N ALA A 418 -3.62 -27.92 6.10
CA ALA A 418 -4.70 -27.33 6.87
C ALA A 418 -4.41 -25.84 7.18
N LYS A 419 -3.18 -25.51 7.54
CA LYS A 419 -2.73 -24.13 7.70
C LYS A 419 -2.93 -23.33 6.41
N THR A 420 -2.50 -23.88 5.28
CA THR A 420 -2.67 -23.23 3.96
C THR A 420 -4.16 -23.10 3.60
N PHE A 421 -4.96 -24.14 3.89
CA PHE A 421 -6.40 -24.16 3.63
C PHE A 421 -7.14 -23.07 4.41
N ILE A 422 -6.94 -22.99 5.74
CA ILE A 422 -7.70 -22.04 6.56
C ILE A 422 -7.43 -20.61 6.14
N TYR A 423 -6.19 -20.23 5.89
CA TYR A 423 -5.88 -18.87 5.41
C TYR A 423 -6.44 -18.63 4.01
N ALA A 424 -6.31 -19.59 3.07
CA ALA A 424 -6.93 -19.45 1.76
C ALA A 424 -8.46 -19.29 1.85
N PHE A 425 -9.10 -20.06 2.75
CA PHE A 425 -10.53 -19.97 3.01
C PHE A 425 -10.93 -18.59 3.58
N LEU A 426 -10.22 -18.11 4.61
CA LEU A 426 -10.47 -16.81 5.23
C LEU A 426 -10.25 -15.64 4.27
N TYR A 427 -9.27 -15.76 3.37
CA TYR A 427 -9.04 -14.78 2.31
C TYR A 427 -9.99 -14.90 1.11
N GLY A 428 -11.05 -15.70 1.23
CA GLY A 428 -12.10 -15.78 0.22
C GLY A 428 -11.71 -16.55 -1.04
N ALA A 429 -10.75 -17.48 -0.95
CA ALA A 429 -10.35 -18.29 -2.10
C ALA A 429 -11.54 -19.09 -2.66
N GLY A 430 -11.72 -19.04 -4.00
CA GLY A 430 -12.71 -19.85 -4.69
C GLY A 430 -12.37 -21.35 -4.67
N ASP A 431 -13.35 -22.20 -4.95
CA ASP A 431 -13.21 -23.67 -4.87
C ASP A 431 -12.04 -24.22 -5.67
N ALA A 432 -11.74 -23.64 -6.84
CA ALA A 432 -10.58 -24.06 -7.63
C ALA A 432 -9.25 -23.86 -6.88
N LYS A 433 -9.10 -22.74 -6.17
CA LYS A 433 -7.91 -22.43 -5.36
C LYS A 433 -7.85 -23.36 -4.13
N LEU A 434 -8.97 -23.58 -3.44
CA LEU A 434 -9.03 -24.50 -2.29
C LEU A 434 -8.68 -25.93 -2.71
N GLY A 435 -9.16 -26.38 -3.89
CA GLY A 435 -8.79 -27.68 -4.41
C GLY A 435 -7.29 -27.87 -4.62
N THR A 436 -6.58 -26.82 -5.05
CA THR A 436 -5.11 -26.90 -5.24
C THR A 436 -4.35 -27.16 -3.93
N VAL A 437 -4.89 -26.79 -2.77
CA VAL A 437 -4.27 -27.04 -1.46
C VAL A 437 -4.10 -28.55 -1.20
N VAL A 438 -5.10 -29.32 -1.61
CA VAL A 438 -5.08 -30.80 -1.49
C VAL A 438 -4.63 -31.48 -2.79
N LYS A 439 -3.94 -30.75 -3.68
CA LYS A 439 -3.48 -31.23 -5.00
C LYS A 439 -4.61 -31.72 -5.90
N GLY A 440 -5.84 -31.29 -5.64
CA GLY A 440 -7.07 -31.65 -6.33
C GLY A 440 -7.56 -30.53 -7.27
N ASN A 441 -8.79 -30.65 -7.72
CA ASN A 441 -9.46 -29.77 -8.66
C ASN A 441 -10.57 -28.92 -7.98
N ARG A 442 -11.38 -28.21 -8.78
CA ARG A 442 -12.47 -27.37 -8.28
C ARG A 442 -13.53 -28.16 -7.48
N ARG A 443 -13.82 -29.39 -7.88
CA ARG A 443 -14.79 -30.24 -7.19
C ARG A 443 -14.29 -30.60 -5.80
N ASP A 444 -13.02 -31.02 -5.70
CA ASP A 444 -12.37 -31.35 -4.42
C ASP A 444 -12.37 -30.15 -3.48
N GLY A 445 -12.13 -28.94 -4.00
CA GLY A 445 -12.20 -27.71 -3.22
C GLY A 445 -13.60 -27.37 -2.71
N LYS A 446 -14.64 -27.65 -3.52
CA LYS A 446 -16.03 -27.48 -3.11
C LYS A 446 -16.42 -28.45 -2.01
N GLU A 447 -16.02 -29.73 -2.14
CA GLU A 447 -16.24 -30.76 -1.13
C GLU A 447 -15.52 -30.45 0.17
N LEU A 448 -14.26 -29.98 0.09
CA LEU A 448 -13.46 -29.55 1.23
C LEU A 448 -14.12 -28.40 1.99
N ARG A 449 -14.55 -27.36 1.28
CA ARG A 449 -15.31 -26.24 1.86
C ARG A 449 -16.60 -26.70 2.52
N GLY A 450 -17.37 -27.52 1.84
CA GLY A 450 -18.63 -28.06 2.36
C GLY A 450 -18.44 -28.85 3.65
N ARG A 451 -17.45 -29.74 3.69
CA ARG A 451 -17.11 -30.56 4.87
C ARG A 451 -16.68 -29.67 6.04
N PHE A 452 -15.81 -28.69 5.80
CA PHE A 452 -15.34 -27.80 6.84
C PHE A 452 -16.49 -26.99 7.46
N LEU A 453 -17.37 -26.41 6.63
CA LEU A 453 -18.54 -25.66 7.12
C LEU A 453 -19.55 -26.56 7.82
N HIS A 454 -19.73 -27.82 7.38
CA HIS A 454 -20.61 -28.80 8.03
C HIS A 454 -20.09 -29.17 9.43
N ASN A 455 -18.79 -29.36 9.56
CA ASN A 455 -18.15 -29.75 10.82
C ASN A 455 -17.92 -28.57 11.78
N LEU A 456 -18.10 -27.32 11.30
CA LEU A 456 -17.99 -26.10 12.09
C LEU A 456 -19.23 -25.22 11.89
N PRO A 457 -20.40 -25.59 12.47
CA PRO A 457 -21.67 -24.88 12.25
C PRO A 457 -21.65 -23.42 12.68
N ALA A 458 -20.85 -23.07 13.71
CA ALA A 458 -20.66 -21.70 14.16
C ALA A 458 -20.08 -20.80 13.03
N LEU A 459 -19.13 -21.33 12.24
CA LEU A 459 -18.56 -20.63 11.09
C LEU A 459 -19.59 -20.49 9.95
N ALA A 460 -20.35 -21.55 9.67
CA ALA A 460 -21.41 -21.48 8.65
C ALA A 460 -22.44 -20.40 9.01
N THR A 461 -22.89 -20.38 10.26
CA THR A 461 -23.82 -19.36 10.79
C THR A 461 -23.23 -17.95 10.70
N LEU A 462 -21.97 -17.76 11.08
CA LEU A 462 -21.28 -16.47 10.97
C LEU A 462 -21.24 -16.01 9.50
N LYS A 463 -20.83 -16.89 8.59
CA LYS A 463 -20.74 -16.60 7.16
C LYS A 463 -22.09 -16.11 6.61
N ASP A 464 -23.17 -16.83 6.89
CA ASP A 464 -24.52 -16.47 6.44
C ASP A 464 -25.00 -15.13 7.02
N ARG A 465 -24.68 -14.84 8.28
CA ARG A 465 -25.00 -13.55 8.92
C ARG A 465 -24.25 -12.39 8.28
N VAL A 466 -22.96 -12.59 8.01
CA VAL A 466 -22.09 -11.56 7.42
C VAL A 466 -22.49 -11.29 5.96
N GLU A 467 -22.79 -12.32 5.17
CA GLU A 467 -23.27 -12.18 3.80
C GLU A 467 -24.59 -11.40 3.74
N ARG A 468 -25.55 -11.73 4.61
CA ARG A 468 -26.82 -10.95 4.73
C ARG A 468 -26.57 -9.50 5.16
N ALA A 469 -25.68 -9.27 6.11
CA ALA A 469 -25.34 -7.91 6.53
C ALA A 469 -24.68 -7.11 5.42
N ALA A 470 -23.87 -7.74 4.57
CA ALA A 470 -23.17 -7.13 3.44
C ALA A 470 -24.12 -6.64 2.32
N GLN A 471 -25.35 -7.14 2.26
CA GLN A 471 -26.36 -6.65 1.29
C GLN A 471 -26.66 -5.15 1.41
N ARG A 472 -26.34 -4.55 2.56
CA ARG A 472 -26.41 -3.08 2.77
C ARG A 472 -25.26 -2.31 2.13
N GLY A 473 -24.29 -3.00 1.51
CA GLY A 473 -23.09 -2.41 0.92
C GLY A 473 -21.93 -2.19 1.90
N PHE A 474 -22.15 -2.36 3.20
CA PHE A 474 -21.13 -2.21 4.24
C PHE A 474 -21.37 -3.13 5.44
N LEU A 475 -20.29 -3.37 6.18
CA LEU A 475 -20.30 -4.00 7.50
C LEU A 475 -19.95 -2.98 8.57
N LYS A 476 -20.35 -3.24 9.81
CA LYS A 476 -19.97 -2.42 10.97
C LYS A 476 -18.67 -2.96 11.55
N GLY A 477 -17.65 -2.10 11.63
CA GLY A 477 -16.37 -2.38 12.29
C GLY A 477 -16.47 -2.37 13.82
N LEU A 478 -15.40 -2.81 14.51
CA LEU A 478 -15.34 -2.85 15.97
C LEU A 478 -15.47 -1.47 16.63
N ASP A 479 -15.07 -0.43 15.94
CA ASP A 479 -15.09 0.97 16.35
C ASP A 479 -16.25 1.75 15.70
N ASP A 480 -17.28 1.04 15.27
CA ASP A 480 -18.48 1.59 14.66
C ASP A 480 -18.25 2.29 13.29
N ARG A 481 -17.08 2.06 12.64
CA ARG A 481 -16.91 2.50 11.24
C ARG A 481 -17.75 1.69 10.27
N LYS A 482 -18.07 2.30 9.12
CA LYS A 482 -18.63 1.57 7.99
C LYS A 482 -17.52 1.01 7.13
N VAL A 483 -17.48 -0.31 6.98
CA VAL A 483 -16.50 -1.03 6.16
C VAL A 483 -17.17 -1.44 4.84
N THR A 484 -16.77 -0.83 3.75
CA THR A 484 -17.34 -1.11 2.41
C THR A 484 -17.08 -2.56 1.99
N VAL A 485 -18.07 -3.22 1.46
CA VAL A 485 -18.00 -4.61 0.96
C VAL A 485 -18.13 -4.63 -0.55
N ARG A 486 -17.09 -5.10 -1.24
CA ARG A 486 -17.05 -5.18 -2.71
C ARG A 486 -17.88 -6.32 -3.30
N SER A 487 -18.06 -7.40 -2.54
CA SER A 487 -18.90 -8.54 -2.92
C SER A 487 -19.28 -9.35 -1.68
N GLU A 488 -20.43 -10.01 -1.73
CA GLU A 488 -20.91 -10.88 -0.64
C GLU A 488 -19.89 -11.99 -0.30
N HIS A 489 -19.26 -12.57 -1.32
CA HIS A 489 -18.24 -13.62 -1.12
C HIS A 489 -16.98 -13.15 -0.39
N ALA A 490 -16.66 -11.86 -0.46
CA ALA A 490 -15.52 -11.26 0.24
C ALA A 490 -15.89 -10.74 1.64
N ALA A 491 -17.17 -10.77 2.02
CA ALA A 491 -17.68 -10.11 3.21
C ALA A 491 -17.02 -10.62 4.50
N LEU A 492 -16.88 -11.94 4.68
CA LEU A 492 -16.23 -12.52 5.85
C LEU A 492 -14.76 -12.08 5.94
N ASN A 493 -14.03 -12.18 4.83
CA ASN A 493 -12.64 -11.71 4.77
C ASN A 493 -12.53 -10.21 5.11
N THR A 494 -13.41 -9.39 4.53
CA THR A 494 -13.46 -7.94 4.78
C THR A 494 -13.70 -7.66 6.27
N LEU A 495 -14.60 -8.39 6.92
CA LEU A 495 -14.87 -8.25 8.35
C LEU A 495 -13.65 -8.56 9.20
N LEU A 496 -13.00 -9.72 8.95
CA LEU A 496 -11.87 -10.18 9.76
C LEU A 496 -10.64 -9.29 9.58
N GLN A 497 -10.32 -8.92 8.34
CA GLN A 497 -9.21 -8.02 8.07
C GLN A 497 -9.43 -6.62 8.66
N SER A 498 -10.67 -6.12 8.60
CA SER A 498 -10.99 -4.82 9.19
C SER A 498 -10.89 -4.87 10.70
N ALA A 499 -11.40 -5.93 11.34
CA ALA A 499 -11.30 -6.09 12.79
C ALA A 499 -9.83 -6.13 13.24
N GLY A 500 -8.98 -6.91 12.57
CA GLY A 500 -7.55 -6.94 12.83
C GLY A 500 -6.88 -5.57 12.68
N ALA A 501 -7.20 -4.85 11.60
CA ALA A 501 -6.64 -3.52 11.34
C ALA A 501 -7.06 -2.51 12.43
N ILE A 502 -8.32 -2.51 12.86
CA ILE A 502 -8.84 -1.63 13.92
C ILE A 502 -8.15 -1.90 15.24
N VAL A 503 -8.02 -3.19 15.60
CA VAL A 503 -7.37 -3.59 16.84
C VAL A 503 -5.90 -3.19 16.86
N MET A 504 -5.16 -3.45 15.78
CA MET A 504 -3.74 -3.08 15.68
C MET A 504 -3.53 -1.56 15.70
N LYS A 505 -4.44 -0.79 15.12
CA LYS A 505 -4.42 0.69 15.23
C LYS A 505 -4.63 1.15 16.66
N LYS A 506 -5.58 0.55 17.39
CA LYS A 506 -5.78 0.86 18.81
C LYS A 506 -4.58 0.46 19.65
N ALA A 507 -4.01 -0.71 19.40
CA ALA A 507 -2.79 -1.18 20.05
C ALA A 507 -1.59 -0.24 19.77
N LEU A 508 -1.45 0.25 18.53
CA LEU A 508 -0.43 1.24 18.16
C LEU A 508 -0.58 2.54 18.97
N VAL A 509 -1.81 3.02 19.15
CA VAL A 509 -2.09 4.23 19.99
C VAL A 509 -1.72 3.98 21.44
N ILE A 510 -2.13 2.83 22.01
CA ILE A 510 -1.80 2.45 23.40
C ILE A 510 -0.28 2.36 23.57
N LEU A 511 0.41 1.69 22.64
CA LEU A 511 1.85 1.54 22.69
C LEU A 511 2.55 2.90 22.60
N ASN A 512 2.20 3.72 21.62
CA ASN A 512 2.80 5.05 21.45
C ASN A 512 2.67 5.92 22.72
N GLU A 513 1.53 5.86 23.39
CA GLU A 513 1.35 6.57 24.67
C GLU A 513 2.27 6.03 25.76
N SER A 514 2.45 4.71 25.80
CA SER A 514 3.31 4.04 26.80
C SER A 514 4.80 4.24 26.56
N LEU A 515 5.22 4.64 25.36
CA LEU A 515 6.64 4.83 25.02
C LEU A 515 7.13 6.27 25.16
N LYS A 516 6.30 7.22 25.55
CA LYS A 516 6.66 8.66 25.62
C LYS A 516 7.81 9.00 26.56
N ASP A 517 8.09 8.14 27.51
CA ASP A 517 9.17 8.26 28.48
C ASP A 517 10.48 7.59 28.03
N LEU A 518 10.48 6.92 26.89
CA LEU A 518 11.60 6.14 26.38
C LEU A 518 12.14 6.71 25.06
N ASP A 519 13.44 6.47 24.82
CA ASP A 519 14.07 6.73 23.52
C ASP A 519 13.77 5.55 22.58
N ALA A 520 12.58 5.59 21.99
CA ALA A 520 12.01 4.55 21.15
C ALA A 520 11.17 5.18 20.04
N HIS A 521 11.44 4.80 18.78
CA HIS A 521 10.85 5.42 17.60
C HIS A 521 10.29 4.38 16.64
N PHE A 522 9.02 4.51 16.26
CA PHE A 522 8.45 3.69 15.20
C PHE A 522 9.17 3.97 13.88
N VAL A 523 9.61 2.93 13.20
CA VAL A 523 10.28 3.02 11.89
C VAL A 523 9.53 2.29 10.79
N ALA A 524 8.70 1.30 11.12
CA ALA A 524 7.77 0.67 10.19
C ALA A 524 6.51 0.15 10.90
N ASN A 525 5.37 0.27 10.21
CA ASN A 525 4.09 -0.33 10.54
C ASN A 525 3.64 -1.13 9.34
N VAL A 526 3.79 -2.45 9.33
CA VAL A 526 3.49 -3.31 8.18
C VAL A 526 2.54 -4.42 8.59
N HIS A 527 1.30 -4.36 8.10
CA HIS A 527 0.22 -5.30 8.46
C HIS A 527 -0.09 -5.29 9.96
N ASP A 528 0.26 -6.35 10.66
CA ASP A 528 0.10 -6.62 12.10
C ASP A 528 1.44 -6.60 12.85
N GLU A 529 2.48 -6.04 12.21
CA GLU A 529 3.85 -5.94 12.71
C GLU A 529 4.28 -4.48 12.88
N TRP A 530 4.97 -4.18 13.98
CA TRP A 530 5.70 -2.93 14.19
C TRP A 530 7.19 -3.18 14.24
N GLN A 531 7.97 -2.27 13.64
CA GLN A 531 9.41 -2.19 13.84
C GLN A 531 9.72 -0.89 14.57
N ILE A 532 10.44 -0.98 15.68
CA ILE A 532 10.76 0.14 16.57
C ILE A 532 12.26 0.18 16.77
N GLU A 533 12.88 1.33 16.48
CA GLU A 533 14.28 1.63 16.82
C GLU A 533 14.32 2.06 18.28
N VAL A 534 15.07 1.34 19.10
CA VAL A 534 15.05 1.45 20.56
C VAL A 534 16.47 1.50 21.08
N LYS A 535 16.73 2.39 22.04
CA LYS A 535 18.01 2.40 22.74
C LYS A 535 18.25 1.08 23.49
N GLU A 536 19.45 0.52 23.38
CA GLU A 536 19.76 -0.85 23.86
C GLU A 536 19.27 -1.17 25.27
N GLU A 537 19.30 -0.17 26.17
CA GLU A 537 18.88 -0.33 27.57
C GLU A 537 17.38 -0.52 27.76
N HIS A 538 16.54 -0.22 26.74
CA HIS A 538 15.07 -0.25 26.82
C HIS A 538 14.43 -1.35 25.98
N VAL A 539 15.20 -2.19 25.29
CA VAL A 539 14.66 -3.16 24.30
C VAL A 539 13.67 -4.15 24.90
N GLU A 540 13.99 -4.68 26.08
CA GLU A 540 13.15 -5.64 26.77
C GLU A 540 11.82 -5.00 27.22
N GLU A 541 11.90 -3.80 27.78
CA GLU A 541 10.75 -3.04 28.23
C GLU A 541 9.82 -2.67 27.06
N VAL A 542 10.37 -2.20 25.94
CA VAL A 542 9.60 -1.86 24.75
C VAL A 542 8.94 -3.12 24.17
N GLY A 543 9.64 -4.25 24.10
CA GLY A 543 9.06 -5.52 23.65
C GLY A 543 7.86 -5.94 24.50
N GLN A 544 8.00 -5.91 25.83
CA GLN A 544 6.93 -6.26 26.78
C GLN A 544 5.75 -5.28 26.69
N ARG A 545 6.00 -3.96 26.64
CA ARG A 545 4.94 -2.94 26.48
C ARG A 545 4.19 -3.12 25.15
N GLY A 546 4.90 -3.54 24.09
CA GLY A 546 4.28 -3.80 22.78
C GLY A 546 3.33 -4.98 22.79
N VAL A 547 3.74 -6.10 23.37
CA VAL A 547 2.87 -7.27 23.55
C VAL A 547 1.65 -6.89 24.43
N GLN A 548 1.89 -6.18 25.54
CA GLN A 548 0.81 -5.74 26.42
C GLN A 548 -0.18 -4.80 25.71
N ALA A 549 0.29 -3.90 24.86
CA ALA A 549 -0.59 -3.02 24.08
C ALA A 549 -1.54 -3.78 23.15
N ILE A 550 -1.08 -4.89 22.56
CA ILE A 550 -1.93 -5.79 21.74
C ILE A 550 -3.01 -6.43 22.64
N VAL A 551 -2.64 -6.94 23.80
CA VAL A 551 -3.57 -7.52 24.78
C VAL A 551 -4.61 -6.48 25.23
N ASP A 552 -4.16 -5.29 25.59
CA ASP A 552 -5.01 -4.19 26.08
C ASP A 552 -5.99 -3.71 24.99
N ALA A 553 -5.59 -3.68 23.72
CA ALA A 553 -6.50 -3.37 22.62
C ALA A 553 -7.61 -4.44 22.48
N GLY A 554 -7.29 -5.70 22.71
CA GLY A 554 -8.28 -6.78 22.75
C GLY A 554 -9.29 -6.60 23.90
N ILE A 555 -8.81 -6.22 25.06
CA ILE A 555 -9.64 -5.91 26.24
C ILE A 555 -10.51 -4.67 25.94
N TYR A 556 -9.94 -3.63 25.37
CA TYR A 556 -10.64 -2.39 25.02
C TYR A 556 -11.88 -2.66 24.15
N PHE A 557 -11.76 -3.53 23.14
CA PHE A 557 -12.88 -3.91 22.27
C PHE A 557 -13.73 -5.06 22.80
N ASN A 558 -13.51 -5.51 24.04
CA ASN A 558 -14.22 -6.63 24.66
C ASN A 558 -14.20 -7.90 23.77
N LEU A 559 -13.03 -8.24 23.22
CA LEU A 559 -12.90 -9.41 22.38
C LEU A 559 -13.13 -10.70 23.18
N ARG A 560 -13.89 -11.64 22.61
CA ARG A 560 -14.18 -12.94 23.22
C ARG A 560 -12.99 -13.90 23.17
N CYS A 561 -12.08 -13.68 22.24
CA CYS A 561 -10.80 -14.38 22.15
C CYS A 561 -9.70 -13.39 22.58
N PRO A 562 -8.99 -13.65 23.69
CA PRO A 562 -7.87 -12.82 24.12
C PRO A 562 -6.81 -12.69 23.02
N LEU A 563 -6.24 -11.51 22.88
CA LEU A 563 -5.12 -11.29 21.97
C LEU A 563 -3.79 -11.61 22.67
N ASP A 564 -2.79 -11.81 21.86
CA ASP A 564 -1.42 -12.05 22.27
C ASP A 564 -0.47 -11.57 21.18
N GLY A 565 0.80 -11.41 21.52
CA GLY A 565 1.85 -11.01 20.59
C GLY A 565 3.20 -11.61 20.97
N GLU A 566 4.13 -11.46 20.09
CA GLU A 566 5.53 -11.81 20.31
C GLU A 566 6.43 -10.66 19.86
N TYR A 567 7.65 -10.58 20.42
CA TYR A 567 8.64 -9.64 19.96
C TYR A 567 10.00 -10.32 19.78
N LYS A 568 10.79 -9.75 18.88
CA LYS A 568 12.16 -10.15 18.62
C LYS A 568 13.05 -8.91 18.63
N VAL A 569 14.30 -9.08 19.06
CA VAL A 569 15.31 -8.02 19.10
C VAL A 569 16.43 -8.37 18.15
N GLY A 570 16.90 -7.41 17.37
CA GLY A 570 17.98 -7.61 16.42
C GLY A 570 18.67 -6.31 16.01
N ASP A 571 19.66 -6.42 15.14
CA ASP A 571 20.37 -5.28 14.56
C ASP A 571 19.79 -4.82 13.22
N ASN A 572 18.93 -5.64 12.64
CA ASN A 572 18.29 -5.38 11.35
C ASN A 572 16.94 -6.10 11.23
N TRP A 573 16.15 -5.73 10.22
CA TRP A 573 14.79 -6.25 10.04
C TRP A 573 14.72 -7.75 9.71
N SER A 574 15.81 -8.37 9.25
CA SER A 574 15.82 -9.82 9.00
C SER A 574 15.82 -10.65 10.29
N GLU A 575 16.29 -10.07 11.38
CA GLU A 575 16.40 -10.71 12.70
C GLU A 575 15.13 -10.56 13.53
N THR A 576 14.30 -9.58 13.21
CA THR A 576 13.11 -9.19 13.99
C THR A 576 11.79 -9.61 13.35
N HIS A 577 11.84 -10.42 12.27
CA HIS A 577 10.63 -10.88 11.56
C HIS A 577 10.49 -12.40 11.55
#